data_1838c09821328a11b145c098f5a21552
#
_entry.id   1838c09821328a11b145c098f5a21552
#
_cell.length_a   1.000
_cell.length_b   1.000
_cell.length_c   1.000
_cell.angle_alpha   90.00
_cell.angle_beta   90.00
_cell.angle_gamma   90.00
#
_symmetry.space_group_name_H-M   'P 1'
#
loop_
_entity.id
_entity.type
_entity.pdbx_description
1 polymer ?
#
loop_
_entity_poly.entity_id
_entity_poly.type
_entity_poly.pdbx_seq_one_letter_code
_entity_poly.pdbx_strand_id
1 'polypeptide(L)'
;MSVLRRVRLLGPALAVVAFLAACASDAPQDTLDPQGKYARDIDTLSDIVFIVAGVVFVLVLGLAVAIAIKFRARDDEHFDDMPHQLHGKNTLEIGWTILPALILGAVGVFSVAGIFRLAEKPPENAVKVQVVGQQWWWEYRYDLDGDGSYEEIVTANELVIPAGEQVGLEITSRDVIHSFWAPKLNGKRDAVPNRSHPWNIQADEPGEYIGQCTEFCGLSHAEMRIKVIALGSDDFDQWVEDQQKVASTYEEDETSQAAEGYRVFTGQLCASCHLIGGVNDDNFSDSDVPEFNRDVNGGPGTITDPELQASGHAPNLTHLMSRTTFAGAKFDLRRDTPACKRLGLDWADPETGDLERCLDLGALEAWLRNPPAEKAMQPEPVEGRSPLRGMPNLNLTEEQIDQLVAYLATLD
;
A
#
# COMPACT_ATOMS: atom_id res chain seq x y z
N MET A 1 -8.94 49.94 27.21
CA MET A 1 -9.42 48.59 26.79
C MET A 1 -9.06 47.64 27.92
N SER A 2 -10.08 47.03 28.57
CA SER A 2 -9.88 46.16 29.74
C SER A 2 -9.13 44.88 29.33
N VAL A 3 -8.33 44.35 30.27
CA VAL A 3 -7.55 43.09 30.09
C VAL A 3 -8.46 41.95 29.60
N LEU A 4 -9.68 41.88 30.07
CA LEU A 4 -10.72 40.92 29.63
C LEU A 4 -11.05 41.01 28.13
N ARG A 5 -10.99 42.17 27.51
CA ARG A 5 -11.28 42.33 26.08
C ARG A 5 -10.09 41.87 25.24
N ARG A 6 -8.85 42.02 25.73
CA ARG A 6 -7.65 41.48 25.06
C ARG A 6 -7.59 39.95 25.16
N VAL A 7 -7.94 39.36 26.29
CA VAL A 7 -7.98 37.91 26.48
C VAL A 7 -9.06 37.26 25.58
N ARG A 8 -10.22 37.91 25.40
CA ARG A 8 -11.29 37.42 24.47
C ARG A 8 -10.87 37.43 22.98
N LEU A 9 -9.92 38.26 22.59
CA LEU A 9 -9.41 38.33 21.21
C LEU A 9 -8.18 37.44 21.02
N LEU A 10 -7.35 37.25 22.05
CA LEU A 10 -6.15 36.40 22.01
C LEU A 10 -6.48 34.91 22.06
N GLY A 11 -7.55 34.51 22.74
CA GLY A 11 -7.98 33.13 22.86
C GLY A 11 -8.28 32.47 21.50
N PRO A 12 -9.13 33.04 20.64
CA PRO A 12 -9.39 32.52 19.29
C PRO A 12 -8.16 32.54 18.40
N ALA A 13 -7.32 33.59 18.50
CA ALA A 13 -6.07 33.67 17.71
C ALA A 13 -5.06 32.61 18.12
N LEU A 14 -4.90 32.34 19.42
CA LEU A 14 -4.08 31.25 19.94
C LEU A 14 -4.63 29.87 19.56
N ALA A 15 -5.96 29.69 19.55
CA ALA A 15 -6.60 28.47 19.11
C ALA A 15 -6.35 28.22 17.61
N VAL A 16 -6.44 29.26 16.77
CA VAL A 16 -6.12 29.17 15.33
C VAL A 16 -4.64 28.84 15.12
N VAL A 17 -3.72 29.49 15.86
CA VAL A 17 -2.28 29.18 15.77
C VAL A 17 -1.98 27.75 16.26
N ALA A 18 -2.62 27.29 17.34
CA ALA A 18 -2.49 25.93 17.82
C ALA A 18 -3.06 24.90 16.83
N PHE A 19 -4.14 25.24 16.13
CA PHE A 19 -4.73 24.40 15.08
C PHE A 19 -3.85 24.32 13.83
N LEU A 20 -3.20 25.42 13.46
CA LEU A 20 -2.25 25.47 12.35
C LEU A 20 -0.91 24.79 12.68
N ALA A 21 -0.56 24.67 13.96
CA ALA A 21 0.63 23.96 14.43
C ALA A 21 0.44 22.44 14.61
N ALA A 22 -0.76 21.92 14.36
CA ALA A 22 -1.10 20.49 14.50
C ALA A 22 -0.73 19.64 13.28
N CYS A 23 0.14 20.13 12.39
CA CYS A 23 0.70 19.32 11.31
C CYS A 23 1.67 18.30 11.92
N ALA A 24 1.38 17.01 11.76
CA ALA A 24 2.32 15.95 12.12
C ALA A 24 3.48 16.00 11.11
N SER A 25 4.68 16.32 11.57
CA SER A 25 5.89 16.06 10.80
C SER A 25 6.22 14.57 10.89
N ASP A 26 6.79 14.02 9.84
CA ASP A 26 7.26 12.63 9.74
C ASP A 26 6.16 11.54 9.81
N ALA A 27 4.93 11.85 9.38
CA ALA A 27 3.90 10.82 9.25
C ALA A 27 4.27 9.83 8.14
N PRO A 28 4.14 8.51 8.37
CA PRO A 28 4.56 7.49 7.39
C PRO A 28 3.86 7.61 6.04
N GLN A 29 2.62 8.11 6.02
CA GLN A 29 1.78 8.28 4.83
C GLN A 29 1.43 9.75 4.57
N ASP A 30 2.39 10.65 4.82
CA ASP A 30 2.20 12.08 4.57
C ASP A 30 2.20 12.37 3.06
N THR A 31 1.05 12.81 2.54
CA THR A 31 0.87 13.19 1.14
C THR A 31 1.47 14.55 0.81
N LEU A 32 1.82 15.35 1.82
CA LEU A 32 2.41 16.68 1.68
C LEU A 32 3.94 16.65 1.82
N ASP A 33 4.52 15.44 1.93
CA ASP A 33 5.97 15.19 1.95
C ASP A 33 6.33 14.25 0.79
N PRO A 34 6.30 14.75 -0.47
CA PRO A 34 6.54 13.92 -1.65
C PRO A 34 8.02 13.51 -1.74
N GLN A 35 8.24 12.20 -1.86
CA GLN A 35 9.57 11.58 -1.93
C GLN A 35 9.86 10.93 -3.29
N GLY A 36 9.11 11.33 -4.33
CA GLY A 36 9.27 10.85 -5.69
C GLY A 36 8.73 11.83 -6.74
N LYS A 37 9.17 11.67 -7.99
CA LYS A 37 8.79 12.52 -9.12
C LYS A 37 7.27 12.70 -9.24
N TYR A 38 6.54 11.60 -9.21
CA TYR A 38 5.09 11.61 -9.45
C TYR A 38 4.30 12.21 -8.29
N ALA A 39 4.73 11.97 -7.06
CA ALA A 39 4.15 12.61 -5.88
C ALA A 39 4.37 14.13 -5.91
N ARG A 40 5.54 14.62 -6.33
CA ARG A 40 5.79 16.06 -6.50
C ARG A 40 4.94 16.71 -7.58
N ASP A 41 4.66 16.01 -8.68
CA ASP A 41 3.76 16.51 -9.71
C ASP A 41 2.33 16.72 -9.16
N ILE A 42 1.86 15.81 -8.31
CA ILE A 42 0.57 15.90 -7.62
C ILE A 42 0.58 17.03 -6.59
N ASP A 43 1.63 17.12 -5.78
CA ASP A 43 1.80 18.12 -4.73
C ASP A 43 1.79 19.55 -5.33
N THR A 44 2.55 19.78 -6.41
CA THR A 44 2.57 21.06 -7.13
C THR A 44 1.17 21.50 -7.59
N LEU A 45 0.36 20.55 -8.09
CA LEU A 45 -1.03 20.87 -8.48
C LEU A 45 -1.89 21.15 -7.25
N SER A 46 -1.70 20.40 -6.18
CA SER A 46 -2.43 20.55 -4.92
C SER A 46 -2.17 21.92 -4.29
N ASP A 47 -0.94 22.39 -4.29
CA ASP A 47 -0.56 23.72 -3.78
C ASP A 47 -1.34 24.84 -4.47
N ILE A 48 -1.40 24.79 -5.81
CA ILE A 48 -2.18 25.78 -6.60
C ILE A 48 -3.65 25.74 -6.20
N VAL A 49 -4.23 24.53 -6.08
CA VAL A 49 -5.63 24.35 -5.72
C VAL A 49 -5.89 24.84 -4.29
N PHE A 50 -5.00 24.54 -3.33
CA PHE A 50 -5.16 24.99 -1.93
C PHE A 50 -5.06 26.50 -1.80
N ILE A 51 -4.17 27.17 -2.53
CA ILE A 51 -4.08 28.64 -2.54
C ILE A 51 -5.39 29.23 -3.04
N VAL A 52 -5.90 28.77 -4.18
CA VAL A 52 -7.17 29.27 -4.78
C VAL A 52 -8.33 28.98 -3.82
N ALA A 53 -8.43 27.76 -3.28
CA ALA A 53 -9.47 27.37 -2.33
C ALA A 53 -9.42 28.22 -1.05
N GLY A 54 -8.23 28.50 -0.53
CA GLY A 54 -8.02 29.35 0.65
C GLY A 54 -8.50 30.78 0.42
N VAL A 55 -8.20 31.39 -0.72
CA VAL A 55 -8.69 32.73 -1.08
C VAL A 55 -10.22 32.75 -1.13
N VAL A 56 -10.82 31.76 -1.83
CA VAL A 56 -12.30 31.65 -1.93
C VAL A 56 -12.92 31.43 -0.56
N PHE A 57 -12.33 30.55 0.25
CA PHE A 57 -12.80 30.27 1.60
C PHE A 57 -12.82 31.53 2.49
N VAL A 58 -11.72 32.27 2.52
CA VAL A 58 -11.61 33.52 3.32
C VAL A 58 -12.62 34.56 2.84
N LEU A 59 -12.77 34.71 1.51
CA LEU A 59 -13.73 35.66 0.93
C LEU A 59 -15.17 35.28 1.29
N VAL A 60 -15.58 34.03 1.06
CA VAL A 60 -16.95 33.57 1.30
C VAL A 60 -17.28 33.58 2.79
N LEU A 61 -16.38 33.08 3.64
CA LEU A 61 -16.57 33.09 5.10
C LEU A 61 -16.62 34.51 5.63
N GLY A 62 -15.73 35.39 5.16
CA GLY A 62 -15.71 36.80 5.55
C GLY A 62 -17.00 37.53 5.16
N LEU A 63 -17.53 37.30 3.96
CA LEU A 63 -18.82 37.84 3.52
C LEU A 63 -19.98 37.29 4.36
N ALA A 64 -20.00 35.98 4.61
CA ALA A 64 -21.05 35.34 5.43
C ALA A 64 -21.07 35.92 6.84
N VAL A 65 -19.92 36.07 7.49
CA VAL A 65 -19.79 36.66 8.81
C VAL A 65 -20.21 38.14 8.80
N ALA A 66 -19.77 38.91 7.80
CA ALA A 66 -20.15 40.32 7.65
C ALA A 66 -21.66 40.48 7.46
N ILE A 67 -22.30 39.63 6.67
CA ILE A 67 -23.76 39.62 6.47
C ILE A 67 -24.46 39.26 7.78
N ALA A 68 -24.02 38.22 8.47
CA ALA A 68 -24.61 37.79 9.75
C ALA A 68 -24.53 38.87 10.83
N ILE A 69 -23.45 39.65 10.88
CA ILE A 69 -23.25 40.74 11.82
C ILE A 69 -24.10 41.96 11.40
N LYS A 70 -24.05 42.32 10.12
CA LYS A 70 -24.71 43.53 9.60
C LYS A 70 -26.22 43.44 9.59
N PHE A 71 -26.75 42.28 9.24
CA PHE A 71 -28.20 42.06 9.07
C PHE A 71 -28.80 41.22 10.21
N ARG A 72 -28.15 41.20 11.39
CA ARG A 72 -28.68 40.56 12.57
C ARG A 72 -29.98 41.27 13.02
N ALA A 73 -31.06 40.54 13.20
CA ALA A 73 -32.31 41.05 13.74
C ALA A 73 -32.08 41.75 15.09
N ARG A 74 -32.72 42.89 15.29
CA ARG A 74 -32.69 43.68 16.52
C ARG A 74 -34.06 43.66 17.17
N ASP A 75 -34.10 43.80 18.52
CA ASP A 75 -35.34 43.75 19.28
C ASP A 75 -36.30 44.91 18.98
N ASP A 76 -35.80 45.97 18.33
CA ASP A 76 -36.57 47.15 17.92
C ASP A 76 -37.08 47.10 16.48
N GLU A 77 -36.79 46.04 15.72
CA GLU A 77 -37.28 45.85 14.35
C GLU A 77 -38.71 45.32 14.37
N HIS A 78 -39.65 46.07 13.75
CA HIS A 78 -41.01 45.61 13.50
C HIS A 78 -41.06 44.71 12.28
N PHE A 79 -41.61 43.51 12.44
CA PHE A 79 -41.74 42.52 11.34
C PHE A 79 -42.65 43.00 10.17
N ASP A 80 -43.35 44.09 10.34
CA ASP A 80 -44.23 44.68 9.33
C ASP A 80 -43.45 45.53 8.28
N ASP A 81 -42.20 45.92 8.56
CA ASP A 81 -41.34 46.65 7.62
C ASP A 81 -40.62 45.68 6.69
N MET A 82 -41.26 45.37 5.59
CA MET A 82 -40.66 44.56 4.55
C MET A 82 -39.43 45.23 3.96
N PRO A 83 -38.26 44.62 3.93
CA PRO A 83 -37.08 45.20 3.29
C PRO A 83 -37.32 45.42 1.80
N HIS A 84 -36.65 46.40 1.22
CA HIS A 84 -36.76 46.71 -0.20
C HIS A 84 -36.39 45.46 -1.03
N GLN A 85 -37.36 45.05 -1.86
CA GLN A 85 -37.16 43.90 -2.74
C GLN A 85 -36.30 44.26 -3.93
N LEU A 86 -35.12 43.63 -4.06
CA LEU A 86 -34.22 43.80 -5.18
C LEU A 86 -34.46 42.71 -6.22
N HIS A 87 -34.72 43.11 -7.44
CA HIS A 87 -34.65 42.19 -8.58
C HIS A 87 -33.18 41.88 -8.90
N GLY A 88 -32.89 40.72 -9.51
CA GLY A 88 -31.55 40.29 -9.89
C GLY A 88 -30.79 41.37 -10.68
N LYS A 89 -29.48 41.37 -10.54
CA LYS A 89 -28.60 42.29 -11.28
C LYS A 89 -27.69 41.50 -12.21
N ASN A 90 -28.04 41.48 -13.50
CA ASN A 90 -27.37 40.64 -14.52
C ASN A 90 -25.83 40.79 -14.48
N THR A 91 -25.31 42.02 -14.26
CA THR A 91 -23.87 42.26 -14.19
C THR A 91 -23.18 41.50 -13.05
N LEU A 92 -23.84 41.39 -11.88
CA LEU A 92 -23.32 40.61 -10.72
C LEU A 92 -23.45 39.12 -11.00
N GLU A 93 -24.58 38.72 -11.58
CA GLU A 93 -24.86 37.31 -11.91
C GLU A 93 -23.85 36.76 -12.92
N ILE A 94 -23.59 37.52 -13.98
CA ILE A 94 -22.55 37.21 -14.98
C ILE A 94 -21.17 37.16 -14.30
N GLY A 95 -20.85 38.13 -13.44
CA GLY A 95 -19.55 38.21 -12.77
C GLY A 95 -19.25 36.99 -11.89
N TRP A 96 -20.18 36.62 -11.02
CA TRP A 96 -19.98 35.44 -10.13
C TRP A 96 -20.13 34.08 -10.82
N THR A 97 -20.61 34.04 -12.07
CA THR A 97 -20.64 32.85 -12.91
C THR A 97 -19.36 32.71 -13.72
N ILE A 98 -18.94 33.78 -14.41
CA ILE A 98 -17.80 33.75 -15.32
C ILE A 98 -16.46 33.63 -14.57
N LEU A 99 -16.30 34.39 -13.48
CA LEU A 99 -15.02 34.37 -12.74
C LEU A 99 -14.69 32.94 -12.16
N PRO A 100 -15.56 32.25 -11.46
CA PRO A 100 -15.30 30.86 -11.05
C PRO A 100 -15.12 29.91 -12.22
N ALA A 101 -15.87 30.07 -13.30
CA ALA A 101 -15.71 29.24 -14.50
C ALA A 101 -14.32 29.38 -15.13
N LEU A 102 -13.76 30.60 -15.17
CA LEU A 102 -12.39 30.84 -15.66
C LEU A 102 -11.34 30.21 -14.72
N ILE A 103 -11.52 30.35 -13.41
CA ILE A 103 -10.63 29.73 -12.41
C ILE A 103 -10.64 28.22 -12.54
N LEU A 104 -11.83 27.60 -12.58
CA LEU A 104 -11.97 26.14 -12.73
C LEU A 104 -11.43 25.66 -14.09
N GLY A 105 -11.63 26.47 -15.15
CA GLY A 105 -11.05 26.16 -16.46
C GLY A 105 -9.52 26.15 -16.43
N ALA A 106 -8.90 27.11 -15.75
CA ALA A 106 -7.44 27.14 -15.57
C ALA A 106 -6.94 25.93 -14.78
N VAL A 107 -7.56 25.63 -13.62
CA VAL A 107 -7.24 24.43 -12.83
C VAL A 107 -7.42 23.16 -13.66
N GLY A 108 -8.50 23.08 -14.46
CA GLY A 108 -8.77 21.95 -15.35
C GLY A 108 -7.65 21.71 -16.38
N VAL A 109 -7.08 22.76 -16.96
CA VAL A 109 -5.93 22.64 -17.89
C VAL A 109 -4.72 22.03 -17.19
N PHE A 110 -4.36 22.51 -16.00
CA PHE A 110 -3.25 21.94 -15.22
C PHE A 110 -3.51 20.50 -14.80
N SER A 111 -4.74 20.18 -14.39
CA SER A 111 -5.14 18.81 -14.02
C SER A 111 -5.01 17.85 -15.20
N VAL A 112 -5.50 18.23 -16.38
CA VAL A 112 -5.38 17.40 -17.60
C VAL A 112 -3.92 17.21 -17.99
N ALA A 113 -3.09 18.25 -17.93
CA ALA A 113 -1.66 18.15 -18.17
C ALA A 113 -0.97 17.22 -17.16
N GLY A 114 -1.39 17.27 -15.87
CA GLY A 114 -0.93 16.36 -14.82
C GLY A 114 -1.26 14.89 -15.14
N ILE A 115 -2.49 14.59 -15.57
CA ILE A 115 -2.90 13.24 -15.95
C ILE A 115 -1.98 12.67 -17.05
N PHE A 116 -1.65 13.45 -18.07
CA PHE A 116 -0.75 12.99 -19.14
C PHE A 116 0.68 12.75 -18.63
N ARG A 117 1.19 13.55 -17.69
CA ARG A 117 2.50 13.33 -17.09
C ARG A 117 2.53 12.06 -16.23
N LEU A 118 1.49 11.82 -15.43
CA LEU A 118 1.38 10.62 -14.60
C LEU A 118 1.18 9.33 -15.44
N ALA A 119 0.64 9.46 -16.65
CA ALA A 119 0.46 8.36 -17.60
C ALA A 119 1.67 8.15 -18.54
N GLU A 120 2.78 8.87 -18.34
CA GLU A 120 4.01 8.68 -19.09
C GLU A 120 4.52 7.26 -18.97
N LYS A 121 4.96 6.66 -20.07
CA LYS A 121 5.55 5.32 -20.03
C LYS A 121 6.93 5.38 -19.38
N PRO A 122 7.29 4.40 -18.55
CA PRO A 122 8.64 4.31 -18.02
C PRO A 122 9.65 4.08 -19.17
N PRO A 123 10.95 4.36 -18.97
CA PRO A 123 12.00 3.99 -19.92
C PRO A 123 11.94 2.51 -20.29
N GLU A 124 12.39 2.15 -21.49
CA GLU A 124 12.36 0.74 -21.98
C GLU A 124 13.17 -0.21 -21.07
N ASN A 125 14.24 0.30 -20.48
CA ASN A 125 15.11 -0.44 -19.56
C ASN A 125 14.69 -0.30 -18.08
N ALA A 126 13.53 0.30 -17.78
CA ALA A 126 13.05 0.39 -16.41
C ALA A 126 12.64 -0.99 -15.90
N VAL A 127 12.90 -1.24 -14.63
CA VAL A 127 12.35 -2.39 -13.91
C VAL A 127 10.82 -2.35 -14.02
N LYS A 128 10.23 -3.48 -14.38
CA LYS A 128 8.78 -3.63 -14.45
C LYS A 128 8.31 -4.62 -13.40
N VAL A 129 7.21 -4.30 -12.74
CA VAL A 129 6.64 -5.16 -11.70
C VAL A 129 5.14 -5.30 -11.90
N GLN A 130 4.66 -6.51 -11.96
CA GLN A 130 3.25 -6.79 -11.84
C GLN A 130 2.86 -6.80 -10.36
N VAL A 131 1.88 -5.97 -10.01
CA VAL A 131 1.32 -5.84 -8.65
C VAL A 131 -0.04 -6.51 -8.63
N VAL A 132 -0.15 -7.60 -7.89
CA VAL A 132 -1.37 -8.40 -7.83
C VAL A 132 -2.00 -8.29 -6.43
N GLY A 133 -3.18 -7.65 -6.36
CA GLY A 133 -3.97 -7.61 -5.12
C GLY A 133 -4.71 -8.92 -4.88
N GLN A 134 -4.66 -9.41 -3.65
CA GLN A 134 -5.41 -10.58 -3.19
C GLN A 134 -5.91 -10.34 -1.76
N GLN A 135 -6.99 -10.97 -1.35
CA GLN A 135 -7.54 -10.81 0.01
C GLN A 135 -6.70 -11.60 1.04
N TRP A 136 -5.84 -10.96 1.85
CA TRP A 136 -5.59 -9.52 2.01
C TRP A 136 -4.08 -9.31 2.10
N TRP A 137 -3.42 -9.34 0.96
CA TRP A 137 -1.98 -9.19 0.79
C TRP A 137 -1.67 -8.78 -0.66
N TRP A 138 -0.41 -8.38 -0.92
CA TRP A 138 0.06 -8.01 -2.24
C TRP A 138 1.13 -8.97 -2.71
N GLU A 139 1.02 -9.46 -3.95
CA GLU A 139 2.06 -10.20 -4.64
C GLU A 139 2.75 -9.27 -5.63
N TYR A 140 4.07 -9.38 -5.73
CA TYR A 140 4.89 -8.62 -6.64
C TYR A 140 5.69 -9.59 -7.50
N ARG A 141 5.58 -9.42 -8.81
CA ARG A 141 6.25 -10.23 -9.82
C ARG A 141 7.10 -9.32 -10.68
N TYR A 142 8.36 -9.66 -10.86
CA TYR A 142 9.32 -8.83 -11.57
C TYR A 142 9.56 -9.38 -12.98
N ASP A 143 9.64 -8.46 -13.97
CA ASP A 143 10.13 -8.64 -15.33
C ASP A 143 11.44 -7.85 -15.42
N LEU A 144 12.56 -8.53 -15.22
CA LEU A 144 13.88 -7.92 -15.13
C LEU A 144 14.59 -7.88 -16.51
N ASP A 145 14.31 -8.83 -17.38
CA ASP A 145 14.90 -8.92 -18.72
C ASP A 145 14.06 -8.21 -19.80
N GLY A 146 12.83 -7.79 -19.45
CA GLY A 146 11.95 -7.00 -20.32
C GLY A 146 11.21 -7.81 -21.37
N ASP A 147 11.15 -9.14 -21.23
CA ASP A 147 10.49 -10.03 -22.20
C ASP A 147 8.95 -10.05 -22.02
N GLY A 148 8.45 -9.48 -20.92
CA GLY A 148 7.05 -9.43 -20.56
C GLY A 148 6.57 -10.65 -19.79
N SER A 149 7.47 -11.53 -19.37
CA SER A 149 7.25 -12.59 -18.41
C SER A 149 7.54 -12.04 -17.02
N TYR A 150 6.65 -12.18 -16.08
CA TYR A 150 6.81 -11.67 -14.72
C TYR A 150 7.14 -12.82 -13.76
N GLU A 151 8.22 -13.54 -14.04
CA GLU A 151 8.52 -14.84 -13.40
C GLU A 151 9.86 -14.89 -12.68
N GLU A 152 10.80 -13.96 -12.98
CA GLU A 152 12.16 -14.05 -12.46
C GLU A 152 12.22 -13.91 -10.95
N ILE A 153 11.38 -13.06 -10.36
CA ILE A 153 11.22 -12.93 -8.91
C ILE A 153 9.75 -12.80 -8.57
N VAL A 154 9.26 -13.64 -7.66
CA VAL A 154 7.92 -13.55 -7.08
C VAL A 154 8.01 -13.39 -5.57
N THR A 155 7.63 -12.22 -5.07
CA THR A 155 7.65 -11.92 -3.63
C THR A 155 6.29 -11.40 -3.13
N ALA A 156 6.18 -11.15 -1.82
CA ALA A 156 4.92 -10.78 -1.18
C ALA A 156 5.09 -9.67 -0.14
N ASN A 157 4.10 -8.78 -0.08
CA ASN A 157 3.90 -7.71 0.90
C ASN A 157 4.90 -6.55 0.82
N GLU A 158 6.13 -6.77 0.38
CA GLU A 158 7.15 -5.75 0.22
C GLU A 158 7.55 -5.62 -1.24
N LEU A 159 7.43 -4.41 -1.78
CA LEU A 159 7.86 -4.06 -3.12
C LEU A 159 9.24 -3.42 -3.04
N VAL A 160 10.27 -4.12 -3.53
CA VAL A 160 11.64 -3.62 -3.55
C VAL A 160 11.93 -2.96 -4.89
N ILE A 161 12.47 -1.74 -4.87
CA ILE A 161 12.74 -0.96 -6.09
C ILE A 161 14.12 -0.28 -6.01
N PRO A 162 14.78 0.02 -7.13
CA PRO A 162 15.97 0.86 -7.13
C PRO A 162 15.59 2.32 -6.83
N ALA A 163 16.33 2.98 -5.94
CA ALA A 163 16.18 4.40 -5.67
C ALA A 163 16.72 5.25 -6.84
N GLY A 164 16.07 6.39 -7.08
CA GLY A 164 16.44 7.31 -8.15
C GLY A 164 15.89 6.91 -9.53
N GLU A 165 15.38 5.70 -9.71
CA GLU A 165 14.92 5.18 -10.99
C GLU A 165 13.39 5.08 -11.08
N GLN A 166 12.88 5.19 -12.32
CA GLN A 166 11.46 4.98 -12.58
C GLN A 166 11.18 3.48 -12.68
N VAL A 167 10.16 3.02 -11.96
CA VAL A 167 9.68 1.64 -12.00
C VAL A 167 8.29 1.62 -12.60
N GLY A 168 8.11 0.79 -13.62
CA GLY A 168 6.81 0.56 -14.26
C GLY A 168 6.03 -0.49 -13.49
N LEU A 169 4.79 -0.18 -13.14
CA LEU A 169 3.89 -1.12 -12.47
C LEU A 169 2.75 -1.53 -13.41
N GLU A 170 2.41 -2.81 -13.37
CA GLU A 170 1.17 -3.33 -13.92
C GLU A 170 0.27 -3.84 -12.79
N ILE A 171 -0.77 -3.08 -12.46
CA ILE A 171 -1.59 -3.31 -11.28
C ILE A 171 -2.85 -4.06 -11.66
N THR A 172 -3.08 -5.21 -11.03
CA THR A 172 -4.24 -6.08 -11.23
C THR A 172 -4.70 -6.72 -9.92
N SER A 173 -5.77 -7.49 -9.96
CA SER A 173 -6.30 -8.24 -8.82
C SER A 173 -6.72 -9.64 -9.24
N ARG A 174 -6.56 -10.61 -8.32
CA ARG A 174 -7.04 -12.00 -8.49
C ARG A 174 -8.48 -12.22 -8.03
N ASP A 175 -9.01 -11.37 -7.17
CA ASP A 175 -10.29 -11.64 -6.52
C ASP A 175 -11.26 -10.46 -6.55
N VAL A 176 -11.15 -9.50 -5.66
CA VAL A 176 -11.99 -8.31 -5.60
C VAL A 176 -11.20 -7.06 -6.01
N ILE A 177 -11.86 -5.93 -6.12
CA ILE A 177 -11.14 -4.67 -6.36
C ILE A 177 -10.36 -4.30 -5.10
N HIS A 178 -9.09 -3.95 -5.29
CA HIS A 178 -8.21 -3.30 -4.33
C HIS A 178 -7.71 -1.99 -4.92
N SER A 179 -6.95 -1.19 -4.18
CA SER A 179 -6.28 0.00 -4.74
C SER A 179 -4.90 0.16 -4.13
N PHE A 180 -3.87 0.19 -4.97
CA PHE A 180 -2.48 0.36 -4.56
C PHE A 180 -2.18 1.84 -4.35
N TRP A 181 -1.63 2.20 -3.19
CA TRP A 181 -1.30 3.58 -2.87
C TRP A 181 -0.14 3.69 -1.88
N ALA A 182 0.98 4.22 -2.34
CA ALA A 182 2.10 4.66 -1.53
C ALA A 182 2.18 6.21 -1.63
N PRO A 183 1.60 6.95 -0.67
CA PRO A 183 1.33 8.38 -0.79
C PRO A 183 2.54 9.25 -1.13
N LYS A 184 3.69 8.94 -0.54
CA LYS A 184 4.94 9.69 -0.77
C LYS A 184 5.53 9.48 -2.17
N LEU A 185 5.10 8.45 -2.91
CA LEU A 185 5.68 8.08 -4.21
C LEU A 185 4.78 8.44 -5.38
N ASN A 186 3.46 8.23 -5.27
CA ASN A 186 2.49 8.58 -6.30
C ASN A 186 1.05 8.60 -5.74
N GLY A 187 0.08 8.97 -6.58
CA GLY A 187 -1.35 8.76 -6.34
C GLY A 187 -1.73 7.29 -6.28
N LYS A 188 -3.01 7.00 -6.09
CA LYS A 188 -3.54 5.64 -6.03
C LYS A 188 -3.95 5.10 -7.39
N ARG A 189 -3.89 3.77 -7.53
CA ARG A 189 -4.33 3.07 -8.73
C ARG A 189 -5.09 1.81 -8.35
N ASP A 190 -6.30 1.66 -8.89
CA ASP A 190 -7.16 0.50 -8.61
C ASP A 190 -6.59 -0.77 -9.25
N ALA A 191 -6.59 -1.84 -8.45
CA ALA A 191 -6.31 -3.20 -8.85
C ALA A 191 -7.64 -3.89 -9.13
N VAL A 192 -7.99 -4.03 -10.41
CA VAL A 192 -9.30 -4.55 -10.85
C VAL A 192 -9.12 -5.94 -11.42
N PRO A 193 -9.96 -6.92 -11.02
CA PRO A 193 -9.93 -8.26 -11.61
C PRO A 193 -10.07 -8.23 -13.14
N ASN A 194 -9.27 -9.05 -13.82
CA ASN A 194 -9.25 -9.17 -15.28
C ASN A 194 -8.86 -7.88 -16.03
N ARG A 195 -8.19 -6.95 -15.36
CA ARG A 195 -7.62 -5.75 -15.98
C ARG A 195 -6.23 -5.49 -15.44
N SER A 196 -5.29 -5.18 -16.33
CA SER A 196 -4.00 -4.61 -15.96
C SER A 196 -4.03 -3.10 -16.15
N HIS A 197 -3.66 -2.38 -15.10
CA HIS A 197 -3.60 -0.92 -15.12
C HIS A 197 -2.15 -0.46 -15.00
N PRO A 198 -1.60 0.20 -16.03
CA PRO A 198 -0.25 0.73 -15.97
C PRO A 198 -0.19 1.87 -14.93
N TRP A 199 0.90 1.89 -14.19
CA TRP A 199 1.22 2.90 -13.21
C TRP A 199 2.73 3.07 -13.10
N ASN A 200 3.20 4.10 -12.45
CA ASN A 200 4.63 4.33 -12.26
C ASN A 200 4.90 4.76 -10.83
N ILE A 201 6.04 4.37 -10.30
CA ILE A 201 6.57 4.91 -9.05
C ILE A 201 8.04 5.25 -9.22
N GLN A 202 8.53 6.12 -8.34
CA GLN A 202 9.93 6.44 -8.18
C GLN A 202 10.14 6.92 -6.76
N ALA A 203 11.14 6.39 -6.07
CA ALA A 203 11.64 6.92 -4.82
C ALA A 203 12.93 7.70 -5.12
N ASP A 204 13.08 8.91 -4.56
CA ASP A 204 14.28 9.72 -4.81
C ASP A 204 15.50 9.17 -4.06
N GLU A 205 15.30 8.68 -2.85
CA GLU A 205 16.32 8.21 -1.95
C GLU A 205 16.02 6.79 -1.46
N PRO A 206 17.05 6.02 -1.07
CA PRO A 206 16.84 4.77 -0.35
C PRO A 206 16.02 4.95 0.93
N GLY A 207 15.11 4.02 1.20
CA GLY A 207 14.26 4.10 2.39
C GLY A 207 13.01 3.25 2.30
N GLU A 208 12.19 3.32 3.34
CA GLU A 208 10.90 2.63 3.44
C GLU A 208 9.74 3.60 3.25
N TYR A 209 8.83 3.25 2.36
CA TYR A 209 7.68 4.05 2.02
C TYR A 209 6.41 3.25 2.26
N ILE A 210 5.63 3.69 3.24
CA ILE A 210 4.44 2.97 3.70
C ILE A 210 3.23 3.39 2.89
N GLY A 211 2.41 2.39 2.55
CA GLY A 211 1.13 2.57 1.87
C GLY A 211 0.06 1.64 2.42
N GLN A 212 -1.10 1.67 1.78
CA GLN A 212 -2.23 0.83 2.17
C GLN A 212 -3.17 0.58 0.99
N CYS A 213 -3.96 -0.49 1.08
CA CYS A 213 -5.11 -0.68 0.21
C CYS A 213 -6.13 0.44 0.45
N THR A 214 -6.59 1.10 -0.61
CA THR A 214 -7.49 2.26 -0.54
C THR A 214 -8.84 2.03 -1.22
N GLU A 215 -9.15 0.76 -1.58
CA GLU A 215 -10.48 0.34 -2.01
C GLU A 215 -10.98 -0.79 -1.11
N PHE A 216 -12.22 -0.67 -0.60
CA PHE A 216 -12.75 -1.63 0.36
C PHE A 216 -12.79 -3.05 -0.23
N CYS A 217 -11.98 -3.93 0.33
CA CYS A 217 -11.78 -5.29 -0.17
C CYS A 217 -12.19 -6.40 0.81
N GLY A 218 -12.91 -6.09 1.87
CA GLY A 218 -13.45 -7.08 2.83
C GLY A 218 -12.88 -7.00 4.24
N LEU A 219 -12.87 -8.14 4.95
CA LEU A 219 -12.64 -8.21 6.41
C LEU A 219 -11.34 -7.56 6.88
N SER A 220 -10.24 -7.84 6.21
CA SER A 220 -8.91 -7.31 6.57
C SER A 220 -8.43 -6.18 5.66
N HIS A 221 -9.37 -5.41 5.09
CA HIS A 221 -9.03 -4.25 4.29
C HIS A 221 -8.06 -3.29 4.99
N ALA A 222 -8.30 -2.96 6.24
CA ALA A 222 -7.44 -2.07 7.03
C ALA A 222 -6.05 -2.68 7.38
N GLU A 223 -5.91 -3.99 7.24
CA GLU A 223 -4.69 -4.76 7.51
C GLU A 223 -3.97 -5.20 6.22
N MET A 224 -4.42 -4.71 5.07
CA MET A 224 -3.77 -4.93 3.77
C MET A 224 -2.90 -3.72 3.46
N ARG A 225 -1.71 -3.71 4.04
CA ARG A 225 -0.75 -2.61 3.93
C ARG A 225 0.18 -2.83 2.75
N ILE A 226 0.87 -1.77 2.37
CA ILE A 226 1.89 -1.74 1.33
C ILE A 226 3.17 -1.24 1.97
N LYS A 227 4.28 -1.92 1.71
CA LYS A 227 5.61 -1.45 2.03
C LYS A 227 6.43 -1.42 0.76
N VAL A 228 6.93 -0.25 0.39
CA VAL A 228 7.89 -0.10 -0.70
C VAL A 228 9.25 0.14 -0.07
N ILE A 229 10.24 -0.65 -0.47
CA ILE A 229 11.62 -0.54 -0.01
C ILE A 229 12.46 -0.09 -1.21
N ALA A 230 12.97 1.12 -1.15
CA ALA A 230 13.89 1.62 -2.15
C ALA A 230 15.34 1.37 -1.70
N LEU A 231 16.11 0.70 -2.54
CA LEU A 231 17.51 0.37 -2.31
C LEU A 231 18.44 1.22 -3.20
N GLY A 232 19.65 1.44 -2.78
CA GLY A 232 20.69 1.92 -3.68
C GLY A 232 20.89 0.96 -4.86
N SER A 233 21.46 1.42 -5.97
CA SER A 233 21.60 0.59 -7.18
C SER A 233 22.33 -0.72 -6.90
N ASP A 234 23.50 -0.66 -6.23
CA ASP A 234 24.31 -1.84 -5.93
C ASP A 234 23.59 -2.82 -4.99
N ASP A 235 22.84 -2.29 -4.00
CA ASP A 235 22.07 -3.09 -3.05
C ASP A 235 20.85 -3.71 -3.72
N PHE A 236 20.25 -3.03 -4.70
CA PHE A 236 19.14 -3.59 -5.49
C PHE A 236 19.63 -4.74 -6.37
N ASP A 237 20.79 -4.59 -7.05
CA ASP A 237 21.37 -5.65 -7.85
C ASP A 237 21.70 -6.88 -6.98
N GLN A 238 22.27 -6.66 -5.80
CA GLN A 238 22.53 -7.74 -4.84
C GLN A 238 21.24 -8.42 -4.38
N TRP A 239 20.20 -7.64 -4.09
CA TRP A 239 18.89 -8.17 -3.72
C TRP A 239 18.30 -9.04 -4.85
N VAL A 240 18.44 -8.64 -6.12
CA VAL A 240 18.00 -9.43 -7.28
C VAL A 240 18.75 -10.76 -7.33
N GLU A 241 20.07 -10.75 -7.16
CA GLU A 241 20.89 -11.97 -7.15
C GLU A 241 20.48 -12.91 -6.00
N ASP A 242 20.18 -12.37 -4.83
CA ASP A 242 19.77 -13.15 -3.66
C ASP A 242 18.38 -13.76 -3.87
N GLN A 243 17.42 -13.01 -4.44
CA GLN A 243 16.07 -13.49 -4.72
C GLN A 243 16.00 -14.58 -5.81
N GLN A 244 17.04 -14.76 -6.60
CA GLN A 244 17.13 -15.84 -7.61
C GLN A 244 17.67 -17.15 -7.03
N LYS A 245 18.10 -17.18 -5.78
CA LYS A 245 18.54 -18.39 -5.09
C LYS A 245 17.34 -19.24 -4.70
N VAL A 246 17.54 -20.54 -4.60
CA VAL A 246 16.54 -21.48 -4.12
C VAL A 246 16.75 -21.79 -2.62
N ALA A 247 15.69 -22.13 -1.92
CA ALA A 247 15.77 -22.51 -0.53
C ALA A 247 16.53 -23.83 -0.33
N SER A 248 17.13 -23.99 0.85
CA SER A 248 17.79 -25.22 1.23
C SER A 248 16.76 -26.35 1.46
N THR A 249 17.09 -27.56 0.99
CA THR A 249 16.34 -28.77 1.25
C THR A 249 17.04 -29.61 2.32
N TYR A 250 16.30 -30.52 2.96
CA TYR A 250 16.78 -31.37 4.05
C TYR A 250 16.66 -32.84 3.67
N GLU A 251 17.69 -33.64 3.98
CA GLU A 251 17.70 -35.10 3.76
C GLU A 251 16.81 -35.84 4.78
N GLU A 252 16.35 -37.05 4.42
CA GLU A 252 15.43 -37.82 5.25
C GLU A 252 16.02 -38.20 6.62
N ASP A 253 17.33 -38.38 6.71
CA ASP A 253 18.07 -38.80 7.91
C ASP A 253 18.53 -37.62 8.79
N GLU A 254 18.30 -36.39 8.34
CA GLU A 254 18.65 -35.18 9.09
C GLU A 254 17.69 -34.98 10.28
N THR A 255 18.24 -34.72 11.46
CA THR A 255 17.50 -34.62 12.73
C THR A 255 17.51 -33.25 13.38
N SER A 256 17.89 -32.21 12.64
CA SER A 256 17.81 -30.84 13.12
C SER A 256 16.35 -30.39 13.30
N GLN A 257 16.11 -29.41 14.16
CA GLN A 257 14.77 -28.85 14.35
C GLN A 257 14.21 -28.27 13.06
N ALA A 258 15.06 -27.65 12.23
CA ALA A 258 14.68 -27.14 10.92
C ALA A 258 14.30 -28.28 9.94
N ALA A 259 15.03 -29.42 9.96
CA ALA A 259 14.67 -30.58 9.16
C ALA A 259 13.31 -31.20 9.58
N GLU A 260 13.00 -31.23 10.88
CA GLU A 260 11.67 -31.62 11.34
C GLU A 260 10.60 -30.63 10.88
N GLY A 261 10.88 -29.33 10.93
CA GLY A 261 10.00 -28.29 10.41
C GLY A 261 9.75 -28.38 8.90
N TYR A 262 10.77 -28.72 8.13
CA TYR A 262 10.64 -29.03 6.70
C TYR A 262 9.66 -30.19 6.45
N ARG A 263 9.75 -31.27 7.26
CA ARG A 263 8.80 -32.39 7.16
C ARG A 263 7.39 -31.98 7.56
N VAL A 264 7.24 -31.16 8.58
CA VAL A 264 5.92 -30.58 8.93
C VAL A 264 5.37 -29.75 7.79
N PHE A 265 6.19 -28.89 7.16
CA PHE A 265 5.76 -28.03 6.04
C PHE A 265 5.30 -28.90 4.85
N THR A 266 6.09 -29.88 4.44
CA THR A 266 5.81 -30.73 3.28
C THR A 266 4.72 -31.79 3.56
N GLY A 267 4.60 -32.25 4.81
CA GLY A 267 3.62 -33.26 5.22
C GLY A 267 2.25 -32.71 5.63
N GLN A 268 2.12 -31.39 5.80
CA GLN A 268 0.87 -30.71 6.10
C GLN A 268 0.34 -29.96 4.87
N LEU A 269 -0.77 -29.24 5.03
CA LEU A 269 -1.36 -28.44 3.95
C LEU A 269 -0.53 -27.20 3.55
N CYS A 270 0.60 -26.92 4.20
CA CYS A 270 1.41 -25.72 3.93
C CYS A 270 1.88 -25.69 2.47
N ALA A 271 2.52 -26.80 2.01
CA ALA A 271 3.07 -26.94 0.67
C ALA A 271 1.99 -26.96 -0.44
N SER A 272 0.70 -27.13 -0.10
CA SER A 272 -0.38 -27.07 -1.07
C SER A 272 -0.85 -25.62 -1.37
N CYS A 273 -0.47 -24.66 -0.50
CA CYS A 273 -0.85 -23.27 -0.63
C CYS A 273 0.36 -22.35 -0.84
N HIS A 274 1.47 -22.63 -0.16
CA HIS A 274 2.69 -21.82 -0.21
C HIS A 274 3.75 -22.46 -1.11
N LEU A 275 4.32 -21.64 -2.00
CA LEU A 275 5.49 -22.02 -2.79
C LEU A 275 6.77 -21.73 -1.98
N ILE A 276 7.72 -22.66 -2.05
CA ILE A 276 9.12 -22.46 -1.69
C ILE A 276 9.98 -23.02 -2.83
N GLY A 277 10.72 -22.14 -3.51
CA GLY A 277 11.59 -22.51 -4.64
C GLY A 277 12.65 -23.53 -4.23
N GLY A 278 12.82 -24.58 -5.02
CA GLY A 278 13.69 -25.73 -4.72
C GLY A 278 13.05 -26.78 -3.80
N VAL A 279 11.85 -26.55 -3.26
CA VAL A 279 11.16 -27.48 -2.36
C VAL A 279 9.92 -28.10 -3.01
N ASN A 280 9.07 -27.28 -3.59
CA ASN A 280 7.80 -27.73 -4.17
C ASN A 280 7.43 -26.99 -5.48
N ASP A 281 8.39 -26.34 -6.12
CA ASP A 281 8.24 -25.68 -7.40
C ASP A 281 7.93 -26.64 -8.55
N ASP A 282 8.39 -27.90 -8.48
CA ASP A 282 8.02 -28.93 -9.45
C ASP A 282 6.49 -29.24 -9.48
N ASN A 283 5.79 -28.89 -8.42
CA ASN A 283 4.33 -29.02 -8.35
C ASN A 283 3.58 -27.87 -9.01
N PHE A 284 4.29 -26.82 -9.37
CA PHE A 284 3.79 -25.62 -10.00
C PHE A 284 4.52 -25.43 -11.33
N SER A 285 4.12 -26.20 -12.37
CA SER A 285 4.68 -25.96 -13.69
C SER A 285 4.20 -24.62 -14.23
N ASP A 286 5.00 -23.96 -15.10
CA ASP A 286 4.64 -22.71 -15.78
C ASP A 286 3.29 -22.76 -16.51
N SER A 287 2.79 -23.98 -16.79
CA SER A 287 1.46 -24.22 -17.36
C SER A 287 0.34 -24.20 -16.30
N ASP A 288 0.67 -24.36 -15.02
CA ASP A 288 -0.29 -24.51 -13.91
C ASP A 288 -0.44 -23.22 -13.09
N VAL A 289 0.52 -22.31 -13.16
CA VAL A 289 0.29 -20.92 -12.79
C VAL A 289 -0.67 -20.37 -13.83
N PRO A 290 -1.93 -20.07 -13.50
CA PRO A 290 -2.84 -19.52 -14.48
C PRO A 290 -2.13 -18.34 -15.13
N GLU A 291 -1.83 -18.44 -16.43
CA GLU A 291 -1.42 -17.28 -17.20
C GLU A 291 -2.41 -16.19 -16.86
N PHE A 292 -1.98 -15.26 -16.06
CA PHE A 292 -2.79 -14.11 -15.71
C PHE A 292 -2.95 -13.35 -17.00
N ASN A 293 -3.93 -13.81 -17.75
CA ASN A 293 -4.39 -13.39 -19.06
C ASN A 293 -3.47 -12.37 -19.74
N ARG A 294 -2.55 -12.85 -20.57
CA ARG A 294 -1.99 -12.06 -21.68
C ARG A 294 -3.08 -11.50 -22.59
N ASP A 295 -4.29 -12.02 -22.49
CA ASP A 295 -5.44 -11.57 -23.27
C ASP A 295 -6.21 -10.49 -22.51
N VAL A 296 -5.71 -9.26 -22.64
CA VAL A 296 -6.41 -8.04 -22.19
C VAL A 296 -7.79 -7.88 -22.84
N ASN A 297 -8.16 -8.76 -23.80
CA ASN A 297 -9.40 -8.74 -24.56
C ASN A 297 -10.26 -10.00 -24.43
N GLY A 298 -9.82 -10.99 -23.69
CA GLY A 298 -10.53 -12.28 -23.56
C GLY A 298 -11.24 -12.41 -22.21
N GLY A 299 -12.49 -12.75 -22.25
CA GLY A 299 -13.46 -12.84 -21.18
C GLY A 299 -13.04 -13.55 -19.88
N PRO A 300 -13.96 -13.69 -18.90
CA PRO A 300 -13.64 -14.08 -17.54
C PRO A 300 -13.06 -15.49 -17.50
N GLY A 301 -11.76 -15.58 -17.26
CA GLY A 301 -11.11 -16.80 -16.80
C GLY A 301 -11.61 -17.11 -15.40
N THR A 302 -12.72 -17.77 -15.28
CA THR A 302 -13.14 -18.39 -14.05
C THR A 302 -12.15 -19.52 -13.79
N ILE A 303 -11.32 -19.39 -12.74
CA ILE A 303 -10.56 -20.52 -12.21
C ILE A 303 -11.59 -21.50 -11.68
N THR A 304 -11.90 -22.50 -12.50
CA THR A 304 -12.92 -23.51 -12.20
C THR A 304 -12.35 -24.78 -11.61
N ASP A 305 -11.01 -24.90 -11.59
CA ASP A 305 -10.34 -26.09 -11.06
C ASP A 305 -10.00 -25.90 -9.56
N PRO A 306 -10.59 -26.70 -8.67
CA PRO A 306 -10.31 -26.63 -7.23
C PRO A 306 -8.87 -26.96 -6.87
N GLU A 307 -8.17 -27.76 -7.67
CA GLU A 307 -6.76 -28.14 -7.42
C GLU A 307 -5.82 -26.99 -7.78
N LEU A 308 -6.14 -26.24 -8.85
CA LEU A 308 -5.41 -25.02 -9.22
C LEU A 308 -5.71 -23.80 -8.33
N GLN A 309 -6.77 -23.84 -7.53
CA GLN A 309 -7.09 -22.77 -6.58
C GLN A 309 -6.11 -22.69 -5.41
N ALA A 310 -5.39 -23.75 -5.10
CA ALA A 310 -4.43 -23.78 -4.00
C ALA A 310 -3.13 -23.05 -4.34
N SER A 311 -2.60 -23.24 -5.55
CA SER A 311 -1.32 -22.66 -5.96
C SER A 311 -1.46 -21.17 -6.33
N GLY A 312 -0.66 -20.31 -5.68
CA GLY A 312 -0.63 -18.87 -5.93
C GLY A 312 -1.70 -18.06 -5.20
N HIS A 313 -2.48 -18.65 -4.29
CA HIS A 313 -3.39 -17.94 -3.39
C HIS A 313 -2.77 -17.61 -2.04
N ALA A 314 -1.57 -18.10 -1.76
CA ALA A 314 -0.78 -17.82 -0.57
C ALA A 314 0.59 -17.21 -0.96
N PRO A 315 1.19 -16.40 -0.09
CA PRO A 315 2.50 -15.81 -0.35
C PRO A 315 3.56 -16.86 -0.67
N ASN A 316 4.40 -16.58 -1.67
CA ASN A 316 5.66 -17.31 -1.86
C ASN A 316 6.55 -17.09 -0.64
N LEU A 317 7.09 -18.16 -0.05
CA LEU A 317 7.88 -18.13 1.19
C LEU A 317 9.38 -18.33 0.95
N THR A 318 9.86 -18.49 -0.28
CA THR A 318 11.25 -18.82 -0.62
C THR A 318 12.25 -17.94 0.14
N HIS A 319 12.01 -16.64 0.19
CA HIS A 319 12.85 -15.66 0.87
C HIS A 319 12.07 -14.93 1.97
N LEU A 320 11.43 -15.72 2.86
CA LEU A 320 10.60 -15.14 3.95
C LEU A 320 11.45 -14.26 4.87
N MET A 321 12.66 -14.69 5.22
CA MET A 321 13.52 -13.98 6.17
C MET A 321 14.25 -12.79 5.55
N SER A 322 14.27 -12.66 4.23
CA SER A 322 14.72 -11.42 3.59
C SER A 322 13.72 -10.27 3.74
N ARG A 323 12.50 -10.56 4.17
CA ARG A 323 11.46 -9.55 4.39
C ARG A 323 11.53 -8.97 5.79
N THR A 324 10.98 -7.77 5.94
CA THR A 324 10.85 -7.10 7.23
C THR A 324 9.50 -7.34 7.87
N THR A 325 8.48 -7.72 7.06
CA THR A 325 7.08 -7.86 7.48
C THR A 325 6.43 -9.10 6.87
N PHE A 326 5.31 -9.52 7.46
CA PHE A 326 4.46 -10.59 6.92
C PHE A 326 2.97 -10.33 7.12
N ALA A 327 2.11 -11.24 6.67
CA ALA A 327 0.65 -11.19 6.80
C ALA A 327 0.01 -9.89 6.25
N GLY A 328 0.45 -9.42 5.06
CA GLY A 328 -0.04 -8.17 4.47
C GLY A 328 0.60 -6.94 5.11
N ALA A 329 1.87 -7.04 5.49
CA ALA A 329 2.64 -6.04 6.22
C ALA A 329 1.94 -5.58 7.53
N LYS A 330 1.21 -6.51 8.18
CA LYS A 330 0.60 -6.28 9.49
C LYS A 330 1.58 -6.48 10.63
N PHE A 331 2.40 -7.52 10.55
CA PHE A 331 3.36 -7.90 11.57
C PHE A 331 4.79 -7.69 11.09
N ASP A 332 5.64 -7.21 11.98
CA ASP A 332 7.05 -7.12 11.72
C ASP A 332 7.72 -8.48 11.99
N LEU A 333 8.60 -8.90 11.08
CA LEU A 333 9.51 -10.03 11.29
C LEU A 333 10.75 -9.62 12.08
N ARG A 334 10.99 -8.31 12.23
CA ARG A 334 12.15 -7.75 12.89
C ARG A 334 11.75 -6.90 14.09
N ARG A 335 12.52 -7.02 15.16
CA ARG A 335 12.33 -6.22 16.38
C ARG A 335 12.71 -4.76 16.12
N ASP A 336 11.81 -3.85 16.49
CA ASP A 336 12.04 -2.41 16.43
C ASP A 336 12.96 -1.95 17.58
N THR A 337 14.22 -2.40 17.56
CA THR A 337 15.24 -1.95 18.52
C THR A 337 16.29 -1.09 17.81
N PRO A 338 16.95 -0.14 18.51
CA PRO A 338 18.01 0.66 17.91
C PRO A 338 19.19 -0.18 17.37
N ALA A 339 19.39 -1.38 17.89
CA ALA A 339 20.42 -2.31 17.41
C ALA A 339 19.99 -2.92 16.07
N CYS A 340 18.75 -3.41 15.98
CA CYS A 340 18.21 -4.03 14.78
C CYS A 340 17.96 -3.01 13.65
N LYS A 341 17.62 -1.77 14.00
CA LYS A 341 17.55 -0.65 13.03
C LYS A 341 18.90 -0.28 12.44
N ARG A 342 19.98 -0.42 13.22
CA ARG A 342 21.35 -0.13 12.74
C ARG A 342 21.91 -1.19 11.80
N LEU A 343 21.36 -2.40 11.80
CA LEU A 343 21.72 -3.43 10.82
C LEU A 343 21.36 -3.02 9.38
N GLY A 344 20.61 -1.94 9.24
CA GLY A 344 20.27 -1.37 7.94
C GLY A 344 19.50 -2.37 7.06
N LEU A 345 19.60 -2.14 5.78
CA LEU A 345 19.17 -3.08 4.74
C LEU A 345 20.31 -4.05 4.37
N ASP A 346 21.38 -4.12 5.16
CA ASP A 346 22.45 -5.11 5.02
C ASP A 346 21.92 -6.50 5.34
N TRP A 347 21.32 -7.08 4.34
CA TRP A 347 20.81 -8.44 4.29
C TRP A 347 21.95 -9.46 4.18
N ALA A 348 23.14 -8.98 3.83
CA ALA A 348 24.22 -9.77 3.28
C ALA A 348 25.27 -10.26 4.29
N ASP A 349 25.09 -10.07 5.60
CA ASP A 349 26.07 -10.60 6.55
C ASP A 349 25.51 -11.69 7.47
N PRO A 350 25.46 -12.95 6.99
CA PRO A 350 25.14 -14.11 7.80
C PRO A 350 26.21 -14.42 8.86
N GLU A 351 27.41 -13.77 8.78
CA GLU A 351 28.51 -14.08 9.71
C GLU A 351 28.38 -13.38 11.06
N THR A 352 27.55 -12.36 11.20
CA THR A 352 27.48 -11.61 12.47
C THR A 352 26.68 -12.28 13.57
N GLY A 353 25.82 -13.28 13.27
CA GLY A 353 24.95 -13.94 14.27
C GLY A 353 23.96 -12.99 14.97
N ASP A 354 23.97 -11.68 14.61
CA ASP A 354 23.10 -10.67 15.18
C ASP A 354 21.72 -10.64 14.51
N LEU A 355 21.58 -11.29 13.37
CA LEU A 355 20.31 -11.38 12.64
C LEU A 355 19.26 -12.15 13.46
N GLU A 356 19.60 -13.28 14.02
CA GLU A 356 18.68 -14.09 14.86
C GLU A 356 18.15 -13.30 16.07
N ARG A 357 18.94 -12.40 16.63
CA ARG A 357 18.50 -11.54 17.74
C ARG A 357 17.52 -10.47 17.32
N CYS A 358 17.48 -10.15 16.03
CA CYS A 358 16.59 -9.12 15.49
C CYS A 358 15.28 -9.69 14.97
N LEU A 359 15.13 -11.00 14.83
CA LEU A 359 13.87 -11.60 14.42
C LEU A 359 12.84 -11.56 15.55
N ASP A 360 11.60 -11.21 15.21
CA ASP A 360 10.42 -11.35 16.09
C ASP A 360 9.68 -12.66 15.78
N LEU A 361 10.27 -13.74 16.22
CA LEU A 361 9.69 -15.07 16.00
C LEU A 361 8.39 -15.29 16.79
N GLY A 362 8.16 -14.53 17.86
CA GLY A 362 6.92 -14.65 18.64
C GLY A 362 5.67 -14.27 17.88
N ALA A 363 5.77 -13.27 16.97
CA ALA A 363 4.66 -12.93 16.09
C ALA A 363 4.38 -14.05 15.06
N LEU A 364 5.43 -14.70 14.56
CA LEU A 364 5.31 -15.83 13.65
C LEU A 364 4.71 -17.07 14.33
N GLU A 365 5.12 -17.37 15.56
CA GLU A 365 4.51 -18.43 16.39
C GLU A 365 3.01 -18.19 16.62
N ALA A 366 2.64 -16.97 17.01
CA ALA A 366 1.24 -16.59 17.21
C ALA A 366 0.43 -16.77 15.92
N TRP A 367 0.99 -16.35 14.80
CA TRP A 367 0.40 -16.53 13.48
C TRP A 367 0.18 -18.02 13.16
N LEU A 368 1.19 -18.86 13.30
CA LEU A 368 1.09 -20.30 13.03
C LEU A 368 0.08 -21.01 13.94
N ARG A 369 -0.05 -20.54 15.17
CA ARG A 369 -1.00 -21.10 16.15
C ARG A 369 -2.45 -20.88 15.77
N ASN A 370 -2.80 -19.66 15.30
CA ASN A 370 -4.17 -19.35 14.89
C ASN A 370 -4.25 -18.11 13.98
N PRO A 371 -3.95 -18.24 12.68
CA PRO A 371 -3.93 -17.09 11.76
C PRO A 371 -5.23 -16.27 11.76
N PRO A 372 -6.45 -16.87 11.78
CA PRO A 372 -7.70 -16.11 11.83
C PRO A 372 -7.92 -15.28 13.09
N ALA A 373 -7.30 -15.65 14.21
CA ALA A 373 -7.37 -14.86 15.44
C ALA A 373 -6.46 -13.63 15.36
N GLU A 374 -5.32 -13.76 14.68
CA GLU A 374 -4.35 -12.68 14.53
C GLU A 374 -4.74 -11.67 13.44
N LYS A 375 -5.41 -12.12 12.38
CA LYS A 375 -5.89 -11.28 11.28
C LYS A 375 -7.25 -11.78 10.82
N ALA A 376 -8.24 -10.89 10.74
CA ALA A 376 -9.60 -11.25 10.36
C ALA A 376 -9.66 -11.83 8.95
N MET A 377 -9.98 -13.12 8.84
CA MET A 377 -10.03 -13.89 7.59
C MET A 377 -11.27 -14.77 7.57
N GLN A 378 -11.58 -15.34 6.41
CA GLN A 378 -12.69 -16.30 6.25
C GLN A 378 -12.17 -17.59 5.61
N PRO A 379 -11.43 -18.41 6.37
CA PRO A 379 -10.86 -19.65 5.85
C PRO A 379 -11.86 -20.79 5.74
N GLU A 380 -13.10 -20.62 6.25
CA GLU A 380 -14.14 -21.65 6.20
C GLU A 380 -15.28 -21.27 5.24
N PRO A 381 -15.91 -22.26 4.58
CA PRO A 381 -17.05 -22.03 3.72
C PRO A 381 -18.21 -21.43 4.51
N VAL A 382 -18.80 -20.35 4.02
CA VAL A 382 -20.06 -19.81 4.53
C VAL A 382 -21.10 -19.92 3.42
N GLU A 383 -22.25 -20.52 3.73
CA GLU A 383 -23.33 -20.71 2.76
C GLU A 383 -23.72 -19.39 2.10
N GLY A 384 -23.72 -19.38 0.76
CA GLY A 384 -24.06 -18.19 -0.05
C GLY A 384 -22.95 -17.13 -0.14
N ARG A 385 -21.73 -17.41 0.29
CA ARG A 385 -20.57 -16.52 0.15
C ARG A 385 -19.45 -17.14 -0.69
N SER A 386 -18.64 -16.28 -1.28
CA SER A 386 -17.44 -16.61 -2.06
C SER A 386 -16.45 -17.51 -1.33
N PRO A 387 -15.53 -18.16 -2.05
CA PRO A 387 -14.63 -19.18 -1.54
C PRO A 387 -13.77 -18.68 -0.37
N LEU A 388 -13.18 -19.64 0.29
CA LEU A 388 -12.22 -19.50 1.40
C LEU A 388 -11.21 -18.39 1.12
N ARG A 389 -10.97 -17.53 2.12
CA ARG A 389 -9.98 -16.45 2.04
C ARG A 389 -9.15 -16.38 3.30
N GLY A 390 -7.83 -16.49 3.11
CA GLY A 390 -6.86 -16.44 4.19
C GLY A 390 -6.40 -17.82 4.68
N MET A 391 -5.39 -17.81 5.53
CA MET A 391 -4.77 -19.01 6.09
C MET A 391 -5.67 -19.63 7.17
N PRO A 392 -6.03 -20.92 7.08
CA PRO A 392 -6.84 -21.60 8.09
C PRO A 392 -6.04 -21.89 9.36
N ASN A 393 -6.75 -22.14 10.47
CA ASN A 393 -6.14 -22.74 11.64
C ASN A 393 -5.94 -24.25 11.39
N LEU A 394 -4.69 -24.68 11.32
CA LEU A 394 -4.32 -26.08 11.05
C LEU A 394 -4.25 -26.91 12.33
N ASN A 395 -4.54 -26.34 13.50
CA ASN A 395 -4.47 -27.01 14.81
C ASN A 395 -3.10 -27.64 15.08
N LEU A 396 -2.03 -26.94 14.75
CA LEU A 396 -0.66 -27.38 14.98
C LEU A 396 -0.39 -27.52 16.47
N THR A 397 0.41 -28.53 16.84
CA THR A 397 0.95 -28.63 18.21
C THR A 397 2.04 -27.60 18.44
N GLU A 398 2.33 -27.23 19.69
CA GLU A 398 3.43 -26.29 20.00
C GLU A 398 4.77 -26.82 19.46
N GLU A 399 5.03 -28.15 19.55
CA GLU A 399 6.23 -28.75 18.96
C GLU A 399 6.31 -28.57 17.44
N GLN A 400 5.20 -28.73 16.71
CA GLN A 400 5.15 -28.48 15.28
C GLN A 400 5.35 -26.98 14.94
N ILE A 401 4.85 -26.07 15.79
CA ILE A 401 5.05 -24.64 15.63
C ILE A 401 6.54 -24.31 15.81
N ASP A 402 7.19 -24.78 16.85
CA ASP A 402 8.60 -24.58 17.11
C ASP A 402 9.49 -25.11 15.96
N GLN A 403 9.14 -26.31 15.44
CA GLN A 403 9.80 -26.92 14.29
C GLN A 403 9.62 -26.08 13.02
N LEU A 404 8.40 -25.66 12.72
CA LEU A 404 8.11 -24.80 11.56
C LEU A 404 8.83 -23.46 11.65
N VAL A 405 8.85 -22.82 12.81
CA VAL A 405 9.57 -21.56 13.01
C VAL A 405 11.05 -21.74 12.74
N ALA A 406 11.65 -22.83 13.25
CA ALA A 406 13.05 -23.16 12.99
C ALA A 406 13.34 -23.37 11.49
N TYR A 407 12.42 -24.00 10.76
CA TYR A 407 12.55 -24.16 9.31
C TYR A 407 12.37 -22.84 8.56
N LEU A 408 11.28 -22.11 8.86
CA LEU A 408 10.98 -20.85 8.19
C LEU A 408 12.09 -19.80 8.41
N ALA A 409 12.78 -19.86 9.57
CA ALA A 409 13.92 -18.99 9.87
C ALA A 409 15.16 -19.25 9.00
N THR A 410 15.17 -20.32 8.19
CA THR A 410 16.25 -20.64 7.24
C THR A 410 15.96 -20.18 5.80
N LEU A 411 14.81 -19.54 5.58
CA LEU A 411 14.36 -19.11 4.25
C LEU A 411 14.77 -17.63 4.00
N ASP A 412 16.03 -17.39 3.68
CA ASP A 412 16.62 -16.08 3.40
C ASP A 412 17.10 -15.90 1.94
#